data_8809be072b69ccb92e8dae4fc4d5ef91
#
_entry.id   8809be072b69ccb92e8dae4fc4d5ef91
#
_cell.length_a   1.000
_cell.length_b   1.000
_cell.length_c   1.000
_cell.angle_alpha   90.00
_cell.angle_beta   90.00
_cell.angle_gamma   90.00
#
_symmetry.space_group_name_H-M   'P 1'
#
loop_
_entity.id
_entity.type
_entity.pdbx_description
1 polymer ?
#
loop_
_entity_poly.entity_id
_entity_poly.type
_entity_poly.pdbx_seq_one_letter_code
_entity_poly.pdbx_strand_id
1 'polypeptide(L)'
;MSKTKLTRRGVIKTGAVAGASLAVPTLLSAGSHSGFANAPTGSSVTLGFNVPQSGPYADEGADELRAYKLAVEHLNGEGDGGMLQTFSSKALDGTGILGKKVEYVTGDTQTKPDAARASARSMIEKDGAIMVTGGSSSGVAVAVQA
;
A
#
# COMPACT_ATOMS: atom_id res chain seq x y z
N MET A 1 -32.76 -42.15 38.10
CA MET A 1 -31.79 -41.12 37.58
C MET A 1 -31.67 -41.31 36.09
N SER A 2 -32.28 -40.46 35.29
CA SER A 2 -32.26 -40.55 33.82
C SER A 2 -31.01 -39.87 33.28
N LYS A 3 -30.12 -40.62 32.61
CA LYS A 3 -28.92 -40.07 31.96
C LYS A 3 -29.33 -39.50 30.58
N THR A 4 -29.44 -38.20 30.50
CA THR A 4 -29.67 -37.49 29.25
C THR A 4 -28.44 -37.64 28.37
N LYS A 5 -28.51 -38.34 27.25
CA LYS A 5 -27.42 -38.45 26.27
C LYS A 5 -27.30 -37.11 25.52
N LEU A 6 -26.20 -36.41 25.74
CA LEU A 6 -25.82 -35.25 24.95
C LEU A 6 -25.48 -35.67 23.51
N THR A 7 -26.30 -35.25 22.55
CA THR A 7 -26.03 -35.47 21.12
C THR A 7 -25.19 -34.29 20.57
N ARG A 8 -24.36 -34.58 19.56
CA ARG A 8 -23.52 -33.53 18.88
C ARG A 8 -24.36 -32.32 18.42
N ARG A 9 -25.63 -32.54 18.05
CA ARG A 9 -26.53 -31.47 17.64
C ARG A 9 -27.03 -30.62 18.83
N GLY A 10 -27.14 -31.19 20.03
CA GLY A 10 -27.47 -30.45 21.26
C GLY A 10 -26.33 -29.55 21.74
N VAL A 11 -25.09 -30.03 21.64
CA VAL A 11 -23.90 -29.26 22.02
C VAL A 11 -23.73 -28.04 21.12
N ILE A 12 -23.98 -28.17 19.80
CA ILE A 12 -23.88 -27.04 18.86
C ILE A 12 -24.97 -26.01 19.14
N LYS A 13 -26.20 -26.43 19.48
CA LYS A 13 -27.26 -25.46 19.81
C LYS A 13 -27.03 -24.71 21.13
N THR A 14 -26.46 -25.38 22.13
CA THR A 14 -26.18 -24.74 23.44
C THR A 14 -24.93 -23.89 23.40
N GLY A 15 -23.90 -24.22 22.60
CA GLY A 15 -22.72 -23.45 22.41
C GLY A 15 -22.92 -22.14 21.61
N ALA A 16 -23.90 -22.15 20.69
CA ALA A 16 -24.17 -21.00 19.83
C ALA A 16 -24.87 -19.83 20.56
N VAL A 17 -25.55 -20.07 21.66
CA VAL A 17 -26.28 -19.03 22.39
C VAL A 17 -25.39 -18.34 23.45
N ALA A 18 -24.39 -19.02 24.01
CA ALA A 18 -23.51 -18.45 25.02
C ALA A 18 -22.27 -17.73 24.45
N GLY A 19 -21.90 -18.03 23.19
CA GLY A 19 -20.73 -17.43 22.54
C GLY A 19 -20.99 -16.17 21.72
N ALA A 20 -22.26 -15.89 21.41
CA ALA A 20 -22.60 -14.85 20.43
C ALA A 20 -22.56 -13.41 20.98
N SER A 21 -22.49 -13.19 22.28
CA SER A 21 -22.59 -11.84 22.84
C SER A 21 -21.27 -11.17 23.21
N LEU A 22 -20.14 -11.88 23.20
CA LEU A 22 -18.86 -11.32 23.66
C LEU A 22 -17.73 -11.31 22.64
N ALA A 23 -17.88 -11.98 21.50
CA ALA A 23 -16.75 -12.15 20.56
C ALA A 23 -16.88 -11.39 19.23
N VAL A 24 -18.07 -10.93 18.87
CA VAL A 24 -18.31 -10.33 17.55
C VAL A 24 -17.66 -8.97 17.34
N PRO A 25 -17.58 -8.06 18.32
CA PRO A 25 -16.93 -6.77 18.08
C PRO A 25 -15.41 -6.85 17.93
N THR A 26 -14.76 -7.79 18.63
CA THR A 26 -13.30 -7.90 18.64
C THR A 26 -12.73 -8.64 17.43
N LEU A 27 -13.46 -9.60 16.87
CA LEU A 27 -13.00 -10.33 15.67
C LEU A 27 -13.13 -9.51 14.40
N LEU A 28 -14.12 -8.63 14.31
CA LEU A 28 -14.30 -7.74 13.15
C LEU A 28 -13.30 -6.58 13.16
N SER A 29 -12.81 -6.14 14.31
CA SER A 29 -11.79 -5.10 14.38
C SER A 29 -10.38 -5.64 14.20
N ALA A 30 -10.11 -6.89 14.57
CA ALA A 30 -8.79 -7.50 14.40
C ALA A 30 -8.52 -8.02 12.98
N GLY A 31 -9.58 -8.34 12.21
CA GLY A 31 -9.44 -8.90 10.86
C GLY A 31 -9.21 -7.88 9.76
N SER A 32 -9.51 -6.63 9.98
CA SER A 32 -9.45 -5.61 8.93
C SER A 32 -8.12 -4.86 8.83
N HIS A 33 -7.17 -5.08 9.72
CA HIS A 33 -5.97 -4.25 9.80
C HIS A 33 -4.64 -5.00 9.79
N SER A 34 -4.66 -6.33 9.71
CA SER A 34 -3.42 -7.11 9.74
C SER A 34 -2.60 -7.08 8.45
N GLY A 35 -3.08 -6.40 7.41
CA GLY A 35 -2.35 -6.23 6.14
C GLY A 35 -1.53 -4.95 6.03
N PHE A 36 -1.81 -3.96 6.88
CA PHE A 36 -1.15 -2.64 6.82
C PHE A 36 -0.67 -2.24 8.21
N ALA A 37 0.44 -2.82 8.64
CA ALA A 37 1.08 -2.46 9.90
C ALA A 37 1.40 -0.94 10.00
N ASN A 38 1.43 -0.25 8.86
CA ASN A 38 1.69 1.18 8.72
C ASN A 38 0.62 1.87 7.86
N ALA A 39 -0.67 1.64 8.15
CA ALA A 39 -1.71 2.40 7.48
C ALA A 39 -1.47 3.91 7.71
N PRO A 40 -1.43 4.73 6.66
CA PRO A 40 -1.16 6.16 6.80
C PRO A 40 -2.26 6.82 7.63
N THR A 41 -1.90 7.38 8.78
CA THR A 41 -2.83 8.02 9.72
C THR A 41 -3.02 9.51 9.45
N GLY A 42 -2.10 10.13 8.69
CA GLY A 42 -2.13 11.56 8.35
C GLY A 42 -3.08 11.93 7.22
N SER A 43 -3.01 13.18 6.81
CA SER A 43 -3.75 13.75 5.67
C SER A 43 -3.07 13.49 4.31
N SER A 44 -1.88 12.91 4.30
CA SER A 44 -1.12 12.54 3.11
C SER A 44 -0.69 11.08 3.13
N VAL A 45 -0.32 10.58 1.96
CA VAL A 45 0.38 9.32 1.75
C VAL A 45 1.64 9.58 0.95
N THR A 46 2.75 8.93 1.31
CA THR A 46 4.03 9.08 0.61
C THR A 46 4.30 7.87 -0.27
N LEU A 47 4.63 8.11 -1.54
CA LEU A 47 5.08 7.10 -2.49
C LEU A 47 6.58 7.23 -2.72
N GLY A 48 7.27 6.13 -2.92
CA GLY A 48 8.69 6.08 -3.25
C GLY A 48 8.92 5.78 -4.73
N PHE A 49 9.63 6.66 -5.44
CA PHE A 49 10.01 6.47 -6.84
C PHE A 49 11.50 6.15 -6.93
N ASN A 50 11.82 4.87 -7.00
CA ASN A 50 13.18 4.34 -6.96
C ASN A 50 13.65 4.02 -8.39
N VAL A 51 14.06 5.03 -9.12
CA VAL A 51 14.41 4.96 -10.54
C VAL A 51 15.90 5.20 -10.75
N PRO A 52 16.50 4.74 -11.86
CA PRO A 52 17.88 5.09 -12.18
C PRO A 52 17.95 6.55 -12.63
N GLN A 53 18.45 7.43 -11.76
CA GLN A 53 18.69 8.84 -12.08
C GLN A 53 20.13 9.06 -12.56
N SER A 54 20.97 8.04 -12.42
CA SER A 54 22.34 7.97 -12.95
C SER A 54 22.66 6.55 -13.44
N GLY A 55 23.77 6.41 -14.16
CA GLY A 55 24.21 5.13 -14.71
C GLY A 55 23.63 4.83 -16.09
N PRO A 56 23.69 3.55 -16.54
CA PRO A 56 23.36 3.17 -17.92
C PRO A 56 21.90 3.42 -18.34
N TYR A 57 20.97 3.45 -17.40
CA TYR A 57 19.53 3.66 -17.65
C TYR A 57 19.02 5.00 -17.15
N ALA A 58 19.89 6.02 -17.09
CA ALA A 58 19.52 7.33 -16.58
C ALA A 58 18.43 8.03 -17.40
N ASP A 59 18.44 7.86 -18.71
CA ASP A 59 17.46 8.47 -19.61
C ASP A 59 16.07 7.83 -19.40
N GLU A 60 16.00 6.48 -19.32
CA GLU A 60 14.78 5.77 -19.01
C GLU A 60 14.24 6.14 -17.63
N GLY A 61 15.12 6.24 -16.63
CA GLY A 61 14.73 6.63 -15.28
C GLY A 61 14.21 8.06 -15.20
N ALA A 62 14.75 8.97 -16.02
CA ALA A 62 14.23 10.33 -16.13
C ALA A 62 12.83 10.36 -16.74
N ASP A 63 12.56 9.52 -17.73
CA ASP A 63 11.22 9.38 -18.34
C ASP A 63 10.22 8.76 -17.36
N GLU A 64 10.60 7.67 -16.68
CA GLU A 64 9.77 7.08 -15.62
C GLU A 64 9.41 8.11 -14.54
N LEU A 65 10.40 8.88 -14.07
CA LEU A 65 10.18 9.86 -13.01
C LEU A 65 9.23 10.98 -13.45
N ARG A 66 9.32 11.42 -14.72
CA ARG A 66 8.37 12.39 -15.28
C ARG A 66 6.95 11.85 -15.28
N ALA A 67 6.77 10.60 -15.69
CA ALA A 67 5.46 9.96 -15.70
C ALA A 67 4.87 9.80 -14.29
N TYR A 68 5.67 9.39 -13.31
CA TYR A 68 5.21 9.29 -11.91
C TYR A 68 4.81 10.64 -11.32
N LYS A 69 5.58 11.70 -11.58
CA LYS A 69 5.25 13.05 -11.11
C LYS A 69 3.94 13.54 -11.72
N LEU A 70 3.76 13.36 -13.03
CA LEU A 70 2.52 13.68 -13.71
C LEU A 70 1.32 12.93 -13.11
N ALA A 71 1.48 11.65 -12.81
CA ALA A 71 0.45 10.86 -12.14
C ALA A 71 0.09 11.40 -10.75
N VAL A 72 1.08 11.83 -9.97
CA VAL A 72 0.84 12.45 -8.65
C VAL A 72 0.12 13.80 -8.77
N GLU A 73 0.51 14.64 -9.72
CA GLU A 73 -0.18 15.89 -10.01
C GLU A 73 -1.66 15.66 -10.33
N HIS A 74 -1.95 14.70 -11.22
CA HIS A 74 -3.32 14.35 -11.57
C HIS A 74 -4.10 13.77 -10.39
N LEU A 75 -3.50 12.92 -9.57
CA LEU A 75 -4.13 12.37 -8.37
C LEU A 75 -4.48 13.46 -7.37
N ASN A 76 -3.63 14.46 -7.24
CA ASN A 76 -3.87 15.61 -6.35
C ASN A 76 -4.82 16.67 -6.93
N GLY A 77 -5.33 16.46 -8.15
CA GLY A 77 -6.20 17.43 -8.81
C GLY A 77 -5.47 18.66 -9.30
N GLU A 78 -4.14 18.57 -9.46
CA GLU A 78 -3.30 19.62 -10.01
C GLU A 78 -3.26 19.51 -11.55
N GLY A 79 -2.87 20.60 -12.23
CA GLY A 79 -2.89 20.66 -13.71
C GLY A 79 -4.30 20.67 -14.25
N ASP A 80 -4.47 20.18 -15.48
CA ASP A 80 -5.77 20.11 -16.19
C ASP A 80 -6.63 18.94 -15.69
N GLY A 81 -6.22 18.26 -14.61
CA GLY A 81 -6.93 17.10 -14.08
C GLY A 81 -6.81 15.83 -14.93
N GLY A 82 -6.27 15.96 -16.12
CA GLY A 82 -5.92 14.88 -17.03
C GLY A 82 -6.95 13.77 -17.17
N MET A 83 -6.50 12.62 -17.63
CA MET A 83 -7.36 11.44 -17.84
C MET A 83 -7.99 10.89 -16.56
N LEU A 84 -7.41 11.16 -15.38
CA LEU A 84 -7.92 10.61 -14.11
C LEU A 84 -9.32 11.13 -13.77
N GLN A 85 -9.69 12.32 -14.21
CA GLN A 85 -11.06 12.85 -14.07
C GLN A 85 -12.10 12.06 -14.87
N THR A 86 -11.68 11.29 -15.86
CA THR A 86 -12.59 10.46 -16.66
C THR A 86 -12.88 9.11 -16.04
N PHE A 87 -12.15 8.71 -15.00
CA PHE A 87 -12.33 7.43 -14.30
C PHE A 87 -13.35 7.59 -13.17
N SER A 88 -14.44 6.88 -13.27
CA SER A 88 -15.41 6.76 -12.18
C SER A 88 -14.91 5.75 -11.15
N SER A 89 -14.21 6.20 -10.13
CA SER A 89 -13.74 5.38 -9.03
C SER A 89 -13.88 6.11 -7.70
N LYS A 90 -14.47 5.45 -6.71
CA LYS A 90 -14.56 6.00 -5.35
C LYS A 90 -13.21 6.25 -4.69
N ALA A 91 -12.17 5.53 -5.13
CA ALA A 91 -10.80 5.72 -4.64
C ALA A 91 -10.17 7.03 -5.16
N LEU A 92 -10.67 7.53 -6.30
CA LEU A 92 -10.23 8.75 -6.96
C LEU A 92 -11.27 9.87 -6.84
N ASP A 93 -12.30 9.68 -6.03
CA ASP A 93 -13.34 10.69 -5.78
C ASP A 93 -12.77 11.74 -4.81
N GLY A 94 -12.49 12.89 -5.35
CA GLY A 94 -11.84 13.99 -4.64
C GLY A 94 -10.35 14.16 -4.98
N THR A 95 -9.61 14.74 -4.05
CA THR A 95 -8.18 15.00 -4.19
C THR A 95 -7.36 13.88 -3.57
N GLY A 96 -6.35 13.40 -4.29
CA GLY A 96 -5.43 12.38 -3.81
C GLY A 96 -6.00 10.96 -3.86
N ILE A 97 -5.55 10.10 -2.96
CA ILE A 97 -6.00 8.72 -2.83
C ILE A 97 -6.78 8.59 -1.53
N LEU A 98 -8.04 8.16 -1.62
CA LEU A 98 -8.95 8.04 -0.47
C LEU A 98 -9.03 9.33 0.36
N GLY A 99 -9.05 10.48 -0.29
CA GLY A 99 -9.10 11.81 0.34
C GLY A 99 -7.79 12.24 1.01
N LYS A 100 -6.67 11.57 0.74
CA LYS A 100 -5.34 11.92 1.25
C LYS A 100 -4.47 12.47 0.13
N LYS A 101 -3.79 13.58 0.39
CA LYS A 101 -2.81 14.12 -0.55
C LYS A 101 -1.71 13.10 -0.83
N VAL A 102 -1.34 12.95 -2.10
CA VAL A 102 -0.21 12.10 -2.50
C VAL A 102 1.06 12.93 -2.50
N GLU A 103 2.01 12.53 -1.69
CA GLU A 103 3.38 13.04 -1.66
C GLU A 103 4.32 11.96 -2.20
N TYR A 104 5.53 12.33 -2.60
CA TYR A 104 6.51 11.36 -3.06
C TYR A 104 7.93 11.73 -2.66
N VAL A 105 8.74 10.68 -2.56
CA VAL A 105 10.20 10.76 -2.43
C VAL A 105 10.85 10.02 -3.59
N THR A 106 12.05 10.41 -3.95
CA THR A 106 12.77 9.81 -5.08
C THR A 106 14.09 9.22 -4.63
N GLY A 107 14.52 8.16 -5.27
CA GLY A 107 15.80 7.53 -5.06
C GLY A 107 16.50 7.22 -6.37
N ASP A 108 17.82 7.15 -6.32
CA ASP A 108 18.65 6.79 -7.46
C ASP A 108 19.14 5.34 -7.30
N THR A 109 18.67 4.46 -8.16
CA THR A 109 19.11 3.06 -8.17
C THR A 109 20.50 2.90 -8.78
N GLN A 110 20.98 3.88 -9.54
CA GLN A 110 22.23 3.80 -10.32
C GLN A 110 22.30 2.56 -11.23
N THR A 111 21.16 1.93 -11.48
CA THR A 111 21.08 0.60 -12.13
C THR A 111 21.84 -0.48 -11.35
N LYS A 112 22.07 -0.29 -10.05
CA LYS A 112 22.79 -1.23 -9.17
C LYS A 112 21.88 -1.81 -8.10
N PRO A 113 21.85 -3.14 -7.94
CA PRO A 113 21.01 -3.82 -6.94
C PRO A 113 21.17 -3.30 -5.51
N ASP A 114 22.42 -3.08 -5.05
CA ASP A 114 22.67 -2.65 -3.67
C ASP A 114 22.26 -1.19 -3.42
N ALA A 115 22.51 -0.30 -4.39
CA ALA A 115 22.04 1.08 -4.32
C ALA A 115 20.51 1.15 -4.28
N ALA A 116 19.87 0.38 -5.13
CA ALA A 116 18.41 0.29 -5.17
C ALA A 116 17.79 -0.21 -3.86
N ARG A 117 18.39 -1.25 -3.26
CA ARG A 117 17.93 -1.79 -1.96
C ARG A 117 18.11 -0.77 -0.84
N ALA A 118 19.26 -0.11 -0.78
CA ALA A 118 19.55 0.91 0.23
C ALA A 118 18.60 2.11 0.09
N SER A 119 18.35 2.55 -1.13
CA SER A 119 17.42 3.63 -1.43
C SER A 119 15.98 3.26 -1.04
N ALA A 120 15.48 2.11 -1.47
CA ALA A 120 14.13 1.64 -1.12
C ALA A 120 13.92 1.53 0.38
N ARG A 121 14.89 0.97 1.11
CA ARG A 121 14.86 0.89 2.57
C ARG A 121 14.78 2.28 3.21
N SER A 122 15.58 3.24 2.74
CA SER A 122 15.54 4.61 3.25
C SER A 122 14.17 5.26 3.05
N MET A 123 13.57 5.09 1.88
CA MET A 123 12.24 5.62 1.58
C MET A 123 11.17 5.05 2.54
N ILE A 124 11.25 3.76 2.86
CA ILE A 124 10.29 3.11 3.77
C ILE A 124 10.55 3.51 5.23
N GLU A 125 11.79 3.38 5.69
CA GLU A 125 12.13 3.53 7.10
C GLU A 125 12.23 4.99 7.56
N LYS A 126 12.70 5.89 6.70
CA LYS A 126 12.90 7.31 7.06
C LYS A 126 11.81 8.21 6.55
N ASP A 127 11.38 7.98 5.30
CA ASP A 127 10.45 8.89 4.63
C ASP A 127 8.99 8.39 4.73
N GLY A 128 8.76 7.20 5.28
CA GLY A 128 7.44 6.64 5.51
C GLY A 128 6.70 6.29 4.22
N ALA A 129 7.43 5.97 3.15
CA ALA A 129 6.80 5.53 1.90
C ALA A 129 6.01 4.24 2.12
N ILE A 130 4.75 4.25 1.74
CA ILE A 130 3.85 3.08 1.86
C ILE A 130 3.99 2.12 0.68
N MET A 131 4.56 2.59 -0.40
CA MET A 131 4.83 1.82 -1.61
C MET A 131 6.09 2.38 -2.27
N VAL A 132 6.93 1.49 -2.80
CA VAL A 132 8.07 1.85 -3.63
C VAL A 132 7.88 1.24 -5.01
N THR A 133 8.07 2.04 -6.05
CA THR A 133 7.96 1.62 -7.45
C THR A 133 9.14 2.15 -8.27
N GLY A 134 9.35 1.59 -9.45
CA GLY A 134 10.43 1.94 -10.36
C GLY A 134 11.41 0.78 -10.57
N GLY A 135 12.52 1.09 -11.18
CA GLY A 135 13.56 0.12 -11.46
C GLY A 135 13.49 -0.46 -12.86
N SER A 136 14.17 0.15 -13.81
CA SER A 136 14.25 -0.25 -15.22
C SER A 136 15.08 -1.51 -15.45
N SER A 137 15.57 -2.16 -14.41
CA SER A 137 16.43 -3.37 -14.50
C SER A 137 15.87 -4.52 -13.68
N SER A 138 15.78 -5.70 -14.29
CA SER A 138 15.33 -6.92 -13.59
C SER A 138 16.19 -7.27 -12.38
N GLY A 139 17.51 -7.07 -12.45
CA GLY A 139 18.40 -7.29 -11.32
C GLY A 139 18.15 -6.34 -10.14
N VAL A 140 17.79 -5.10 -10.44
CA VAL A 140 17.36 -4.10 -9.45
C VAL A 140 16.02 -4.51 -8.83
N ALA A 141 15.04 -4.87 -9.64
CA ALA A 141 13.72 -5.27 -9.18
C ALA A 141 13.77 -6.46 -8.22
N VAL A 142 14.52 -7.51 -8.56
CA VAL A 142 14.72 -8.68 -7.69
C VAL A 142 15.38 -8.28 -6.37
N ALA A 143 16.36 -7.39 -6.39
CA ALA A 143 17.07 -6.98 -5.18
C ALA A 143 16.21 -6.15 -4.22
N VAL A 144 15.26 -5.38 -4.74
CA VAL A 144 14.36 -4.55 -3.92
C VAL A 144 13.26 -5.39 -3.27
N GLN A 145 12.91 -6.54 -3.87
CA GLN A 145 11.89 -7.45 -3.34
C GLN A 145 12.41 -8.36 -2.21
N ALA A 146 13.71 -8.50 -2.05
CA ALA A 146 14.36 -9.34 -1.05
C ALA A 146 14.63 -8.58 0.26
#